data_184cccb31afb80f5c7caaf3020befb70
#
_entry.id   184cccb31afb80f5c7caaf3020befb70
#
_cell.length_a   1.000
_cell.length_b   1.000
_cell.length_c   1.000
_cell.angle_alpha   90.00
_cell.angle_beta   90.00
_cell.angle_gamma   90.00
#
_symmetry.space_group_name_H-M   'P 1'
#
loop_
_entity.id
_entity.type
_entity.pdbx_description
1 polymer ?
#
loop_
_entity_poly.entity_id
_entity_poly.type
_entity_poly.pdbx_seq_one_letter_code
_entity_poly.pdbx_strand_id
1 'polypeptide(L)'
;IMLIKFTEEQAMIRDMVRDFTKNEVAPRDKWMDENGFDWGVYNKLCETGLVGVHFPEEYGGAGCDAVTSTIVIHELAKGSASIALALDISWVASDMILHNGTPEQKAKYLPLAAAGKIFAFGLTEASAGSDAAAGVSLLSAGIFFPDDLPDRRNRPDH
;
A
#
# COMPACT_ATOMS: atom_id res chain seq x y z
N ILE A 1 -32.07 3.90 -1.35
CA ILE A 1 -30.73 3.59 -0.84
C ILE A 1 -30.20 2.47 -1.70
N MET A 2 -29.19 2.77 -2.53
CA MET A 2 -28.53 1.76 -3.34
C MET A 2 -27.65 0.92 -2.40
N LEU A 3 -28.06 -0.32 -2.11
CA LEU A 3 -27.26 -1.27 -1.34
C LEU A 3 -26.21 -1.85 -2.29
N ILE A 4 -24.94 -1.56 -2.05
CA ILE A 4 -23.85 -2.22 -2.76
C ILE A 4 -23.84 -3.68 -2.29
N LYS A 5 -24.10 -4.60 -3.23
CA LYS A 5 -23.97 -6.03 -2.98
C LYS A 5 -22.58 -6.46 -3.42
N PHE A 6 -21.81 -6.98 -2.49
CA PHE A 6 -20.54 -7.63 -2.81
C PHE A 6 -20.78 -8.98 -3.52
N THR A 7 -19.85 -9.36 -4.39
CA THR A 7 -19.78 -10.74 -4.88
C THR A 7 -19.38 -11.68 -3.74
N GLU A 8 -19.55 -12.98 -3.93
CA GLU A 8 -19.10 -13.97 -2.94
C GLU A 8 -17.61 -13.86 -2.67
N GLU A 9 -16.80 -13.67 -3.71
CA GLU A 9 -15.36 -13.48 -3.62
C GLU A 9 -15.00 -12.20 -2.83
N GLN A 10 -15.63 -11.07 -3.16
CA GLN A 10 -15.44 -9.81 -2.43
C GLN A 10 -15.83 -9.93 -0.96
N ALA A 11 -16.89 -10.68 -0.65
CA ALA A 11 -17.31 -10.94 0.72
C ALA A 11 -16.30 -11.82 1.47
N MET A 12 -15.72 -12.83 0.81
CA MET A 12 -14.66 -13.67 1.40
C MET A 12 -13.41 -12.85 1.69
N ILE A 13 -12.94 -12.04 0.74
CA ILE A 13 -11.78 -11.15 0.93
C ILE A 13 -12.05 -10.17 2.06
N ARG A 14 -13.21 -9.53 2.09
CA ARG A 14 -13.62 -8.63 3.19
C ARG A 14 -13.50 -9.30 4.54
N ASP A 15 -14.03 -10.51 4.69
CA ASP A 15 -14.06 -11.22 5.97
C ASP A 15 -12.64 -11.64 6.37
N MET A 16 -11.81 -12.09 5.44
CA MET A 16 -10.40 -12.40 5.67
C MET A 16 -9.61 -11.16 6.13
N VAL A 17 -9.75 -10.02 5.45
CA VAL A 17 -9.09 -8.77 5.85
C VAL A 17 -9.56 -8.30 7.21
N ARG A 18 -10.86 -8.40 7.48
CA ARG A 18 -11.46 -8.03 8.78
C ARG A 18 -10.89 -8.85 9.92
N ASP A 19 -10.77 -10.15 9.74
CA ASP A 19 -10.21 -11.05 10.77
C ASP A 19 -8.74 -10.75 10.99
N PHE A 20 -7.97 -10.56 9.92
CA PHE A 20 -6.57 -10.14 10.00
C PHE A 20 -6.45 -8.79 10.75
N THR A 21 -7.24 -7.82 10.37
CA THR A 21 -7.24 -6.48 10.99
C THR A 21 -7.54 -6.54 12.47
N LYS A 22 -8.56 -7.30 12.87
CA LYS A 22 -8.96 -7.44 14.27
C LYS A 22 -7.87 -8.11 15.12
N ASN A 23 -7.21 -9.14 14.57
CA ASN A 23 -6.31 -9.98 15.33
C ASN A 23 -4.86 -9.48 15.31
N GLU A 24 -4.41 -8.90 14.21
CA GLU A 24 -3.00 -8.53 14.01
C GLU A 24 -2.76 -7.02 13.98
N VAL A 25 -3.68 -6.24 13.37
CA VAL A 25 -3.46 -4.80 13.15
C VAL A 25 -3.95 -3.96 14.34
N ALA A 26 -5.22 -4.09 14.72
CA ALA A 26 -5.84 -3.24 15.73
C ALA A 26 -5.14 -3.31 17.10
N PRO A 27 -4.63 -4.47 17.59
CA PRO A 27 -3.91 -4.53 18.85
C PRO A 27 -2.58 -3.75 18.84
N ARG A 28 -2.06 -3.41 17.66
CA ARG A 28 -0.78 -2.73 17.48
C ARG A 28 -0.90 -1.25 17.16
N ASP A 29 -2.11 -0.76 16.88
CA ASP A 29 -2.34 0.63 16.44
C ASP A 29 -1.79 1.65 17.44
N LYS A 30 -2.19 1.55 18.71
CA LYS A 30 -1.68 2.43 19.77
C LYS A 30 -0.16 2.32 19.97
N TRP A 31 0.39 1.12 19.85
CA TRP A 31 1.83 0.91 19.98
C TRP A 31 2.57 1.62 18.83
N MET A 32 2.01 1.61 17.62
CA MET A 32 2.61 2.30 16.46
C MET A 32 2.64 3.81 16.62
N ASP A 33 1.65 4.41 17.27
CA ASP A 33 1.66 5.85 17.57
C ASP A 33 2.85 6.25 18.45
N GLU A 34 3.22 5.41 19.40
CA GLU A 34 4.28 5.67 20.37
C GLU A 34 5.68 5.25 19.87
N ASN A 35 5.76 4.20 19.04
CA ASN A 35 7.02 3.53 18.68
C ASN A 35 7.36 3.57 17.19
N GLY A 36 6.42 4.03 16.35
CA GLY A 36 6.56 4.07 14.90
C GLY A 36 5.98 2.83 14.22
N PHE A 37 6.16 2.76 12.91
CA PHE A 37 5.54 1.77 12.04
C PHE A 37 5.93 0.33 12.41
N ASP A 38 4.94 -0.57 12.52
CA ASP A 38 5.17 -1.98 12.85
C ASP A 38 5.41 -2.82 11.59
N TRP A 39 6.67 -3.01 11.25
CA TRP A 39 7.07 -3.86 10.12
C TRP A 39 6.68 -5.32 10.28
N GLY A 40 6.55 -5.81 11.53
CA GLY A 40 6.11 -7.17 11.79
C GLY A 40 4.67 -7.40 11.35
N VAL A 41 3.78 -6.45 11.65
CA VAL A 41 2.39 -6.49 11.17
C VAL A 41 2.33 -6.36 9.66
N TYR A 42 3.10 -5.44 9.06
CA TYR A 42 3.11 -5.25 7.62
C TYR A 42 3.64 -6.50 6.88
N ASN A 43 4.68 -7.13 7.37
CA ASN A 43 5.20 -8.37 6.79
C ASN A 43 4.16 -9.51 6.84
N LYS A 44 3.43 -9.67 7.94
CA LYS A 44 2.31 -10.60 8.03
C LYS A 44 1.21 -10.27 7.00
N LEU A 45 0.93 -8.99 6.76
CA LEU A 45 -0.01 -8.59 5.71
C LEU A 45 0.50 -9.02 4.32
N CYS A 46 1.80 -8.89 4.04
CA CYS A 46 2.40 -9.37 2.79
C CYS A 46 2.23 -10.87 2.60
N GLU A 47 2.38 -11.66 3.66
CA GLU A 47 2.21 -13.13 3.64
C GLU A 47 0.79 -13.57 3.25
N THR A 48 -0.22 -12.72 3.47
CA THR A 48 -1.60 -13.01 3.07
C THR A 48 -1.84 -12.89 1.57
N GLY A 49 -0.96 -12.24 0.82
CA GLY A 49 -1.15 -11.89 -0.59
C GLY A 49 -2.06 -10.69 -0.84
N LEU A 50 -2.70 -10.13 0.20
CA LEU A 50 -3.60 -8.98 0.07
C LEU A 50 -2.94 -7.73 -0.49
N VAL A 51 -1.63 -7.60 -0.29
CA VAL A 51 -0.84 -6.47 -0.81
C VAL A 51 -0.76 -6.44 -2.34
N GLY A 52 -0.95 -7.60 -2.99
CA GLY A 52 -0.92 -7.77 -4.43
C GLY A 52 -2.29 -7.93 -5.08
N VAL A 53 -3.39 -7.70 -4.35
CA VAL A 53 -4.73 -8.11 -4.73
C VAL A 53 -5.19 -7.59 -6.11
N HIS A 54 -4.80 -6.38 -6.51
CA HIS A 54 -5.24 -5.76 -7.77
C HIS A 54 -4.22 -5.86 -8.92
N PHE A 55 -2.97 -6.23 -8.61
CA PHE A 55 -1.99 -6.40 -9.68
C PHE A 55 -2.33 -7.61 -10.56
N PRO A 56 -2.05 -7.53 -11.88
CA PRO A 56 -2.22 -8.66 -12.78
C PRO A 56 -1.48 -9.91 -12.32
N GLU A 57 -2.06 -11.08 -12.60
CA GLU A 57 -1.47 -12.40 -12.26
C GLU A 57 -0.08 -12.59 -12.84
N GLU A 58 0.20 -12.03 -14.03
CA GLU A 58 1.52 -12.09 -14.69
C GLU A 58 2.62 -11.42 -13.87
N TYR A 59 2.27 -10.52 -12.93
CA TYR A 59 3.19 -9.86 -12.00
C TYR A 59 3.08 -10.40 -10.58
N GLY A 60 2.35 -11.51 -10.38
CA GLY A 60 2.20 -12.16 -9.08
C GLY A 60 1.07 -11.60 -8.21
N GLY A 61 0.17 -10.81 -8.77
CA GLY A 61 -1.04 -10.34 -8.11
C GLY A 61 -2.22 -11.29 -8.28
N ALA A 62 -3.39 -10.92 -7.74
CA ALA A 62 -4.62 -11.69 -7.86
C ALA A 62 -5.57 -11.19 -8.97
N GLY A 63 -5.25 -10.09 -9.64
CA GLY A 63 -6.05 -9.53 -10.74
C GLY A 63 -7.45 -9.04 -10.35
N CYS A 64 -7.68 -8.77 -9.06
CA CYS A 64 -8.96 -8.32 -8.57
C CYS A 64 -9.27 -6.87 -8.98
N ASP A 65 -10.54 -6.52 -8.90
CA ASP A 65 -11.05 -5.20 -9.29
C ASP A 65 -10.80 -4.11 -8.22
N ALA A 66 -11.05 -2.85 -8.62
CA ALA A 66 -10.90 -1.70 -7.73
C ALA A 66 -11.84 -1.73 -6.51
N VAL A 67 -12.99 -2.42 -6.61
CA VAL A 67 -13.90 -2.59 -5.47
C VAL A 67 -13.24 -3.45 -4.41
N THR A 68 -12.59 -4.53 -4.83
CA THR A 68 -11.84 -5.43 -3.94
C THR A 68 -10.69 -4.71 -3.25
N SER A 69 -9.91 -3.90 -3.99
CA SER A 69 -8.84 -3.07 -3.41
C SER A 69 -9.38 -2.09 -2.37
N THR A 70 -10.50 -1.44 -2.67
CA THR A 70 -11.17 -0.54 -1.74
C THR A 70 -11.63 -1.27 -0.47
N ILE A 71 -12.14 -2.49 -0.59
CA ILE A 71 -12.51 -3.33 0.55
C ILE A 71 -11.29 -3.59 1.45
N VAL A 72 -10.14 -3.95 0.87
CA VAL A 72 -8.90 -4.21 1.61
C VAL A 72 -8.50 -2.98 2.42
N ILE A 73 -8.35 -1.82 1.77
CA ILE A 73 -7.97 -0.57 2.45
C ILE A 73 -8.98 -0.18 3.52
N HIS A 74 -10.28 -0.28 3.23
CA HIS A 74 -11.35 0.07 4.17
C HIS A 74 -11.34 -0.82 5.42
N GLU A 75 -11.17 -2.12 5.28
CA GLU A 75 -11.15 -3.02 6.43
C GLU A 75 -9.85 -2.85 7.24
N LEU A 76 -8.68 -2.66 6.61
CA LEU A 76 -7.42 -2.35 7.30
C LEU A 76 -7.49 -1.04 8.08
N ALA A 77 -8.09 0.00 7.51
CA ALA A 77 -8.19 1.32 8.14
C ALA A 77 -9.05 1.31 9.42
N LYS A 78 -9.94 0.33 9.58
CA LYS A 78 -10.69 0.15 10.84
C LYS A 78 -9.81 -0.26 12.01
N GLY A 79 -8.68 -0.88 11.74
CA GLY A 79 -7.72 -1.29 12.76
C GLY A 79 -6.55 -0.33 12.92
N SER A 80 -6.03 0.18 11.80
CA SER A 80 -4.96 1.19 11.79
C SER A 80 -4.95 1.97 10.47
N ALA A 81 -5.09 3.28 10.57
CA ALA A 81 -4.94 4.18 9.43
C ALA A 81 -3.50 4.14 8.89
N SER A 82 -2.51 3.95 9.76
CA SER A 82 -1.09 3.91 9.37
C SER A 82 -0.76 2.73 8.46
N ILE A 83 -1.25 1.53 8.78
CA ILE A 83 -1.06 0.33 7.95
C ILE A 83 -1.81 0.46 6.62
N ALA A 84 -3.08 0.92 6.67
CA ALA A 84 -3.87 1.11 5.46
C ALA A 84 -3.24 2.14 4.52
N LEU A 85 -2.79 3.27 5.06
CA LEU A 85 -2.17 4.34 4.26
C LEU A 85 -0.83 3.91 3.66
N ALA A 86 -0.01 3.17 4.39
CA ALA A 86 1.26 2.66 3.87
C ALA A 86 1.04 1.76 2.64
N LEU A 87 0.02 0.91 2.66
CA LEU A 87 -0.36 0.09 1.53
C LEU A 87 -0.94 0.92 0.39
N ASP A 88 -1.89 1.81 0.68
CA ASP A 88 -2.58 2.65 -0.31
C ASP A 88 -1.60 3.53 -1.10
N ILE A 89 -0.70 4.23 -0.42
CA ILE A 89 0.33 5.06 -1.07
C ILE A 89 1.31 4.21 -1.90
N SER A 90 1.65 3.02 -1.41
CA SER A 90 2.47 2.09 -2.18
C SER A 90 1.76 1.65 -3.47
N TRP A 91 0.46 1.41 -3.42
CA TRP A 91 -0.35 1.12 -4.59
C TRP A 91 -0.41 2.31 -5.56
N VAL A 92 -0.69 3.53 -5.07
CA VAL A 92 -0.68 4.74 -5.91
C VAL A 92 0.64 4.87 -6.69
N ALA A 93 1.78 4.66 -6.03
CA ALA A 93 3.09 4.77 -6.69
C ALA A 93 3.33 3.66 -7.71
N SER A 94 2.95 2.42 -7.40
CA SER A 94 3.12 1.28 -8.30
C SER A 94 2.12 1.25 -9.45
N ASP A 95 0.90 1.77 -9.25
CA ASP A 95 -0.11 1.90 -10.31
C ASP A 95 0.33 2.87 -11.41
N MET A 96 1.13 3.87 -11.07
CA MET A 96 1.74 4.74 -12.09
C MET A 96 2.62 3.92 -13.03
N ILE A 97 3.37 2.94 -12.51
CA ILE A 97 4.17 2.03 -13.31
C ILE A 97 3.28 1.06 -14.08
N LEU A 98 2.23 0.54 -13.44
CA LEU A 98 1.28 -0.39 -14.06
C LEU A 98 0.62 0.23 -15.29
N HIS A 99 0.21 1.50 -15.21
CA HIS A 99 -0.51 2.15 -16.30
C HIS A 99 0.40 2.81 -17.33
N ASN A 100 1.55 3.37 -16.93
CA ASN A 100 2.38 4.22 -17.76
C ASN A 100 3.81 3.68 -18.00
N GLY A 101 4.22 2.63 -17.28
CA GLY A 101 5.57 2.07 -17.38
C GLY A 101 5.81 1.35 -18.70
N THR A 102 7.08 1.29 -19.13
CA THR A 102 7.50 0.42 -20.25
C THR A 102 7.37 -1.06 -19.85
N PRO A 103 7.33 -2.00 -20.82
CA PRO A 103 7.30 -3.43 -20.50
C PRO A 103 8.43 -3.86 -19.56
N GLU A 104 9.64 -3.31 -19.73
CA GLU A 104 10.81 -3.60 -18.91
C GLU A 104 10.64 -3.06 -17.48
N GLN A 105 10.06 -1.86 -17.32
CA GLN A 105 9.76 -1.28 -16.02
C GLN A 105 8.68 -2.10 -15.29
N LYS A 106 7.63 -2.48 -15.99
CA LYS A 106 6.55 -3.32 -15.42
C LYS A 106 7.11 -4.66 -14.95
N ALA A 107 7.86 -5.35 -15.82
CA ALA A 107 8.46 -6.65 -15.50
C ALA A 107 9.45 -6.57 -14.32
N LYS A 108 10.14 -5.45 -14.15
CA LYS A 108 11.10 -5.24 -13.06
C LYS A 108 10.45 -4.89 -11.75
N TYR A 109 9.44 -4.01 -11.75
CA TYR A 109 8.95 -3.37 -10.52
C TYR A 109 7.63 -3.96 -10.00
N LEU A 110 6.71 -4.36 -10.88
CA LEU A 110 5.39 -4.83 -10.43
C LEU A 110 5.43 -6.13 -9.62
N PRO A 111 6.32 -7.11 -9.90
CA PRO A 111 6.47 -8.26 -9.02
C PRO A 111 6.92 -7.90 -7.60
N LEU A 112 7.75 -6.84 -7.47
CA LEU A 112 8.16 -6.34 -6.16
C LEU A 112 6.99 -5.69 -5.42
N ALA A 113 6.17 -4.91 -6.12
CA ALA A 113 4.97 -4.29 -5.55
C ALA A 113 3.94 -5.35 -5.12
N ALA A 114 3.69 -6.35 -5.96
CA ALA A 114 2.78 -7.45 -5.64
C ALA A 114 3.26 -8.29 -4.44
N ALA A 115 4.57 -8.39 -4.23
CA ALA A 115 5.18 -9.02 -3.07
C ALA A 115 5.21 -8.11 -1.81
N GLY A 116 4.67 -6.89 -1.87
CA GLY A 116 4.56 -5.97 -0.74
C GLY A 116 5.79 -5.10 -0.48
N LYS A 117 6.70 -4.96 -1.43
CA LYS A 117 7.73 -3.90 -1.32
C LYS A 117 7.04 -2.54 -1.37
N ILE A 118 7.48 -1.64 -0.49
CA ILE A 118 6.88 -0.31 -0.38
C ILE A 118 7.45 0.60 -1.45
N PHE A 119 6.52 1.24 -2.17
CA PHE A 119 6.81 2.27 -3.16
C PHE A 119 6.47 3.64 -2.58
N ALA A 120 7.31 4.63 -2.81
CA ALA A 120 7.07 5.99 -2.40
C ALA A 120 6.62 6.85 -3.58
N PHE A 121 5.75 7.80 -3.28
CA PHE A 121 5.18 8.74 -4.22
C PHE A 121 5.61 10.16 -3.87
N GLY A 122 6.27 10.86 -4.78
CA GLY A 122 6.70 12.23 -4.63
C GLY A 122 6.08 13.10 -5.72
N LEU A 123 5.08 13.90 -5.37
CA LEU A 123 4.36 14.79 -6.31
C LEU A 123 4.65 16.25 -6.05
N THR A 124 4.67 16.66 -4.78
CA THR A 124 4.77 18.07 -4.40
C THR A 124 6.16 18.63 -4.71
N GLU A 125 6.21 19.76 -5.38
CA GLU A 125 7.42 20.54 -5.62
C GLU A 125 7.28 21.97 -5.09
N ALA A 126 8.35 22.76 -5.12
CA ALA A 126 8.35 24.10 -4.53
C ALA A 126 7.32 25.05 -5.14
N SER A 127 6.95 24.85 -6.42
CA SER A 127 6.01 25.69 -7.18
C SER A 127 4.60 25.10 -7.30
N ALA A 128 4.41 23.80 -6.97
CA ALA A 128 3.13 23.12 -7.17
C ALA A 128 2.88 22.06 -6.08
N GLY A 129 1.75 22.17 -5.42
CA GLY A 129 1.24 21.21 -4.44
C GLY A 129 -0.10 20.64 -4.88
N SER A 130 -1.21 21.23 -4.39
CA SER A 130 -2.57 20.82 -4.74
C SER A 130 -2.89 20.98 -6.23
N ASP A 131 -2.28 21.96 -6.89
CA ASP A 131 -2.31 22.07 -8.35
C ASP A 131 -1.18 21.22 -8.98
N ALA A 132 -1.39 19.92 -8.99
CA ALA A 132 -0.42 18.98 -9.54
C ALA A 132 -0.18 19.17 -11.05
N ALA A 133 -1.17 19.75 -11.78
CA ALA A 133 -1.04 20.01 -13.22
C ALA A 133 -0.08 21.18 -13.53
N ALA A 134 0.19 22.04 -12.57
CA ALA A 134 1.18 23.11 -12.69
C ALA A 134 2.61 22.67 -12.39
N GLY A 135 2.81 21.41 -11.97
CA GLY A 135 4.12 20.82 -11.73
C GLY A 135 4.96 20.74 -13.01
N VAL A 136 6.22 21.15 -12.92
CA VAL A 136 7.19 21.10 -14.03
C VAL A 136 8.28 20.05 -13.82
N SER A 137 8.37 19.50 -12.62
CA SER A 137 9.33 18.45 -12.28
C SER A 137 8.82 17.07 -12.65
N LEU A 138 9.75 16.16 -12.96
CA LEU A 138 9.41 14.75 -13.16
C LEU A 138 8.93 14.13 -11.84
N LEU A 139 7.77 13.48 -11.88
CA LEU A 139 7.30 12.62 -10.79
C LEU A 139 8.35 11.56 -10.47
N SER A 140 8.82 11.53 -9.25
CA SER A 140 9.76 10.51 -8.78
C SER A 140 8.99 9.46 -7.98
N ALA A 141 8.91 8.23 -8.51
CA ALA A 141 8.57 7.07 -7.72
C ALA A 141 9.86 6.45 -7.17
N GLY A 142 9.97 6.31 -5.85
CA GLY A 142 11.08 5.62 -5.20
C GLY A 142 10.64 4.28 -4.64
N ILE A 143 11.50 3.28 -4.69
CA ILE A 143 11.30 2.00 -4.03
C ILE A 143 12.13 2.04 -2.74
N PHE A 144 11.48 1.81 -1.61
CA PHE A 144 12.14 1.70 -0.32
C PHE A 144 12.13 0.24 0.15
N PHE A 145 13.28 -0.20 0.64
CA PHE A 145 13.39 -1.47 1.33
C PHE A 145 13.41 -1.19 2.85
N PRO A 146 12.75 -2.00 3.67
CA PRO A 146 12.79 -1.82 5.13
C PRO A 146 14.21 -1.74 5.70
N ASP A 147 15.13 -2.50 5.11
CA ASP A 147 16.54 -2.56 5.51
C ASP A 147 17.34 -1.30 5.14
N ASP A 148 16.83 -0.49 4.20
CA ASP A 148 17.46 0.76 3.75
C ASP A 148 17.07 1.97 4.63
N LEU A 149 16.11 1.78 5.54
CA LEU A 149 15.68 2.86 6.42
C LEU A 149 16.70 3.03 7.57
N PRO A 150 17.23 4.22 7.77
CA PRO A 150 18.13 4.48 8.89
C PRO A 150 17.42 4.19 10.21
N ASP A 151 18.08 3.46 11.11
CA ASP A 151 17.59 3.20 12.46
C ASP A 151 17.28 4.54 13.14
N ARG A 152 15.99 4.79 13.42
CA ARG A 152 15.52 6.04 14.05
C ARG A 152 16.18 6.30 15.40
N ARG A 153 16.69 5.26 16.08
CA ARG A 153 17.39 5.36 17.36
C ARG A 153 18.74 6.07 17.25
N ASN A 154 19.28 6.20 16.03
CA ASN A 154 20.56 6.86 15.74
C ASN A 154 20.40 8.22 15.05
N ARG A 155 19.23 8.86 15.11
CA ARG A 155 19.10 10.26 14.65
C ARG A 155 19.68 11.17 15.72
N PRO A 156 20.63 12.06 15.35
CA PRO A 156 21.04 13.11 16.27
C PRO A 156 19.82 13.99 16.56
N ASP A 157 19.56 14.24 17.83
CA ASP A 157 18.55 15.19 18.30
C ASP A 157 18.82 16.56 17.65
N HIS A 158 17.83 17.04 16.88
CA HIS A 158 17.83 18.40 16.33
C HIS A 158 16.87 19.26 17.12
#